data_8aa901e73a13805911bb26277dcc6054
#
_entry.id   8aa901e73a13805911bb26277dcc6054
#
_cell.length_a   1.000
_cell.length_b   1.000
_cell.length_c   1.000
_cell.angle_alpha   90.00
_cell.angle_beta   90.00
_cell.angle_gamma   90.00
#
_symmetry.space_group_name_H-M   'P 1'
#
loop_
_entity.id
_entity.type
_entity.pdbx_description
1 polymer ?
#
loop_
_entity_poly.entity_id
_entity_poly.type
_entity_poly.pdbx_seq_one_letter_code
_entity_poly.pdbx_strand_id
1 'polypeptide(L)'
;IAKRYTGRGMSFLDLVQEGNIGLMLAMETLGLRPEGMTALDYLKEEIRTAVSQALEDQQAEQQAGDLLAERLNHLSDGIRKLSDELERKVSLEELSMFMDMPVEEIEDLLKLAGEGTGDSGDNTEEG
;
A
#
# COMPACT_ATOMS: atom_id res chain seq x y z
N ILE A 1 -15.85 5.03 19.72
CA ILE A 1 -14.79 4.04 19.41
C ILE A 1 -13.77 4.63 18.46
N ALA A 2 -14.21 5.26 17.38
CA ALA A 2 -13.27 5.82 16.41
C ALA A 2 -12.30 6.80 17.05
N LYS A 3 -12.75 7.55 18.05
CA LYS A 3 -11.92 8.57 18.67
C LYS A 3 -10.67 7.98 19.32
N ARG A 4 -10.74 6.76 19.79
CA ARG A 4 -9.60 6.11 20.44
C ARG A 4 -8.50 5.72 19.46
N TYR A 5 -8.81 5.72 18.17
CA TYR A 5 -7.88 5.28 17.15
C TYR A 5 -7.31 6.44 16.34
N THR A 6 -7.62 7.67 16.71
CA THR A 6 -7.07 8.82 15.99
C THR A 6 -5.58 8.91 16.23
N GLY A 7 -4.88 9.52 15.30
CA GLY A 7 -3.45 9.67 15.41
C GLY A 7 -2.66 8.49 14.94
N ARG A 8 -3.31 7.50 14.33
CA ARG A 8 -2.63 6.28 13.88
C ARG A 8 -2.57 6.16 12.37
N GLY A 9 -2.76 7.26 11.67
CA GLY A 9 -2.59 7.23 10.21
C GLY A 9 -3.87 7.38 9.41
N MET A 10 -5.03 7.29 10.06
CA MET A 10 -6.30 7.52 9.38
C MET A 10 -6.98 8.73 10.00
N SER A 11 -7.70 9.49 9.19
CA SER A 11 -8.44 10.62 9.70
C SER A 11 -9.61 10.14 10.57
N PHE A 12 -10.09 11.00 11.45
CA PHE A 12 -11.24 10.67 12.28
C PHE A 12 -12.45 10.30 11.42
N LEU A 13 -12.68 11.06 10.34
CA LEU A 13 -13.83 10.80 9.48
C LEU A 13 -13.71 9.42 8.82
N ASP A 14 -12.52 9.07 8.36
CA ASP A 14 -12.34 7.75 7.77
C ASP A 14 -12.56 6.64 8.78
N LEU A 15 -12.11 6.86 10.02
CA LEU A 15 -12.33 5.88 11.08
C LEU A 15 -13.82 5.71 11.37
N VAL A 16 -14.57 6.81 11.37
CA VAL A 16 -16.01 6.74 11.57
C VAL A 16 -16.67 5.96 10.44
N GLN A 17 -16.23 6.18 9.21
CA GLN A 17 -16.80 5.45 8.08
C GLN A 17 -16.54 3.97 8.19
N GLU A 18 -15.34 3.58 8.58
CA GLU A 18 -15.02 2.17 8.75
C GLU A 18 -15.83 1.56 9.88
N GLY A 19 -15.99 2.32 10.96
CA GLY A 19 -16.81 1.85 12.07
C GLY A 19 -18.26 1.66 11.67
N ASN A 20 -18.78 2.56 10.84
CA ASN A 20 -20.14 2.44 10.36
C ASN A 20 -20.34 1.22 9.48
N ILE A 21 -19.36 0.89 8.64
CA ILE A 21 -19.44 -0.32 7.86
C ILE A 21 -19.45 -1.54 8.77
N GLY A 22 -18.59 -1.53 9.80
CA GLY A 22 -18.59 -2.62 10.76
C GLY A 22 -19.90 -2.74 11.50
N LEU A 23 -20.51 -1.60 11.85
CA LEU A 23 -21.79 -1.62 12.51
C LEU A 23 -22.88 -2.22 11.61
N MET A 24 -22.91 -1.82 10.34
CA MET A 24 -23.89 -2.36 9.41
C MET A 24 -23.77 -3.86 9.26
N LEU A 25 -22.54 -4.35 9.11
CA LEU A 25 -22.32 -5.78 8.99
C LEU A 25 -22.67 -6.50 10.28
N ALA A 26 -22.37 -5.89 11.43
CA ALA A 26 -22.69 -6.51 12.70
C ALA A 26 -24.19 -6.62 12.89
N MET A 27 -24.94 -5.63 12.43
CA MET A 27 -26.40 -5.70 12.54
C MET A 27 -26.96 -6.85 11.71
N GLU A 28 -26.35 -7.15 10.58
CA GLU A 28 -26.80 -8.26 9.75
C GLU A 28 -26.50 -9.61 10.39
N THR A 29 -25.44 -9.68 11.20
CA THR A 29 -25.04 -10.94 11.81
C THR A 29 -25.39 -10.99 13.30
N LEU A 30 -26.21 -10.06 13.77
CA LEU A 30 -26.49 -9.95 15.19
C LEU A 30 -27.07 -11.25 15.77
N GLY A 31 -27.87 -11.95 14.98
CA GLY A 31 -28.44 -13.20 15.43
C GLY A 31 -27.43 -14.32 15.63
N LEU A 32 -26.22 -14.14 15.12
CA LEU A 32 -25.16 -15.14 15.26
C LEU A 32 -24.22 -14.83 16.43
N ARG A 33 -24.53 -13.83 17.24
CA ARG A 33 -23.65 -13.46 18.34
C ARG A 33 -23.54 -14.62 19.34
N PRO A 34 -22.40 -14.69 20.05
CA PRO A 34 -22.22 -15.75 21.03
C PRO A 34 -23.24 -15.68 22.16
N GLU A 35 -23.58 -16.83 22.71
CA GLU A 35 -24.48 -16.86 23.83
C GLU A 35 -23.88 -16.10 25.01
N GLY A 36 -24.72 -15.39 25.73
CA GLY A 36 -24.25 -14.62 26.86
C GLY A 36 -23.76 -13.24 26.53
N MET A 37 -23.61 -12.94 25.23
CA MET A 37 -23.17 -11.61 24.82
C MET A 37 -24.38 -10.76 24.47
N THR A 38 -24.43 -9.54 25.03
CA THR A 38 -25.54 -8.66 24.73
C THR A 38 -25.37 -8.11 23.32
N ALA A 39 -26.50 -7.66 22.74
CA ALA A 39 -26.44 -7.06 21.41
C ALA A 39 -25.50 -5.87 21.39
N LEU A 40 -25.55 -5.03 22.42
CA LEU A 40 -24.70 -3.85 22.47
C LEU A 40 -23.22 -4.21 22.50
N ASP A 41 -22.85 -5.19 23.30
CA ASP A 41 -21.46 -5.62 23.39
C ASP A 41 -21.00 -6.21 22.06
N TYR A 42 -21.87 -6.97 21.40
CA TYR A 42 -21.51 -7.53 20.12
C TYR A 42 -21.25 -6.44 19.09
N LEU A 43 -22.13 -5.44 19.03
CA LEU A 43 -21.96 -4.36 18.08
C LEU A 43 -20.68 -3.56 18.36
N LYS A 44 -20.37 -3.32 19.63
CA LYS A 44 -19.16 -2.60 19.97
C LYS A 44 -17.92 -3.36 19.55
N GLU A 45 -17.90 -4.67 19.75
CA GLU A 45 -16.75 -5.46 19.38
C GLU A 45 -16.56 -5.49 17.86
N GLU A 46 -17.66 -5.58 17.13
CA GLU A 46 -17.54 -5.61 15.68
C GLU A 46 -17.07 -4.28 15.13
N ILE A 47 -17.51 -3.20 15.73
CA ILE A 47 -17.03 -1.87 15.32
C ILE A 47 -15.53 -1.74 15.60
N ARG A 48 -15.11 -2.17 16.78
CA ARG A 48 -13.67 -2.12 17.12
C ARG A 48 -12.85 -2.95 16.16
N THR A 49 -13.34 -4.13 15.83
CA THR A 49 -12.63 -5.01 14.90
C THR A 49 -12.52 -4.35 13.54
N ALA A 50 -13.62 -3.75 13.04
CA ALA A 50 -13.59 -3.12 11.73
C ALA A 50 -12.61 -1.96 11.69
N VAL A 51 -12.60 -1.12 12.73
CA VAL A 51 -11.70 0.03 12.77
C VAL A 51 -10.27 -0.41 12.90
N SER A 52 -10.00 -1.39 13.76
CA SER A 52 -8.65 -1.91 13.93
C SER A 52 -8.12 -2.53 12.66
N GLN A 53 -8.97 -3.30 11.97
CA GLN A 53 -8.56 -3.95 10.74
C GLN A 53 -8.25 -2.93 9.67
N ALA A 54 -9.04 -1.88 9.56
CA ALA A 54 -8.79 -0.83 8.57
C ALA A 54 -7.47 -0.13 8.84
N LEU A 55 -7.14 0.10 10.11
CA LEU A 55 -5.86 0.71 10.45
C LEU A 55 -4.70 -0.21 10.11
N GLU A 56 -4.83 -1.49 10.41
CA GLU A 56 -3.77 -2.44 10.07
C GLU A 56 -3.57 -2.51 8.57
N ASP A 57 -4.64 -2.53 7.81
CA ASP A 57 -4.55 -2.58 6.35
C ASP A 57 -3.86 -1.34 5.82
N GLN A 58 -4.19 -0.19 6.36
CA GLN A 58 -3.56 1.05 5.90
C GLN A 58 -2.09 1.09 6.25
N GLN A 59 -1.72 0.63 7.44
CA GLN A 59 -0.32 0.60 7.82
C GLN A 59 0.47 -0.35 6.95
N ALA A 60 -0.13 -1.49 6.60
CA ALA A 60 0.53 -2.43 5.70
C ALA A 60 0.73 -1.82 4.32
N GLU A 61 -0.26 -1.10 3.82
CA GLU A 61 -0.13 -0.42 2.54
C GLU A 61 0.96 0.65 2.57
N GLN A 62 1.02 1.39 3.66
CA GLN A 62 2.06 2.40 3.80
C GLN A 62 3.45 1.80 3.82
N GLN A 63 3.61 0.70 4.55
CA GLN A 63 4.90 0.03 4.60
C GLN A 63 5.29 -0.54 3.26
N ALA A 64 4.33 -1.10 2.53
CA ALA A 64 4.60 -1.61 1.20
C ALA A 64 5.00 -0.49 0.25
N GLY A 65 4.33 0.67 0.36
CA GLY A 65 4.68 1.82 -0.45
C GLY A 65 6.06 2.36 -0.15
N ASP A 66 6.42 2.40 1.13
CA ASP A 66 7.74 2.87 1.52
C ASP A 66 8.82 1.95 1.00
N LEU A 67 8.60 0.64 1.08
CA LEU A 67 9.55 -0.32 0.58
C LEU A 67 9.70 -0.19 -0.93
N LEU A 68 8.59 -0.01 -1.63
CA LEU A 68 8.63 0.16 -3.07
C LEU A 68 9.40 1.42 -3.45
N ALA A 69 9.19 2.52 -2.71
CA ALA A 69 9.91 3.75 -2.97
C ALA A 69 11.41 3.57 -2.77
N GLU A 70 11.81 2.83 -1.74
CA GLU A 70 13.21 2.55 -1.52
C GLU A 70 13.81 1.76 -2.66
N ARG A 71 13.09 0.76 -3.14
CA ARG A 71 13.58 -0.04 -4.25
C ARG A 71 13.71 0.77 -5.53
N LEU A 72 12.74 1.65 -5.77
CA LEU A 72 12.81 2.51 -6.95
C LEU A 72 13.98 3.49 -6.86
N ASN A 73 14.23 4.04 -5.68
CA ASN A 73 15.37 4.92 -5.51
C ASN A 73 16.68 4.19 -5.70
N HIS A 74 16.77 2.98 -5.18
CA HIS A 74 17.97 2.16 -5.35
C HIS A 74 18.21 1.86 -6.82
N LEU A 75 17.15 1.51 -7.54
CA LEU A 75 17.27 1.24 -8.97
C LEU A 75 17.68 2.49 -9.73
N SER A 76 17.10 3.62 -9.41
CA SER A 76 17.42 4.87 -10.06
C SER A 76 18.89 5.24 -9.85
N ASP A 77 19.40 5.07 -8.63
CA ASP A 77 20.79 5.32 -8.35
C ASP A 77 21.69 4.37 -9.13
N GLY A 78 21.30 3.12 -9.22
CA GLY A 78 22.08 2.15 -9.97
C GLY A 78 22.15 2.50 -11.44
N ILE A 79 21.03 2.90 -12.02
CA ILE A 79 21.01 3.31 -13.42
C ILE A 79 21.94 4.49 -13.65
N ARG A 80 21.87 5.48 -12.76
CA ARG A 80 22.70 6.67 -12.91
C ARG A 80 24.17 6.33 -12.81
N LYS A 81 24.52 5.54 -11.80
CA LYS A 81 25.92 5.18 -11.59
C LYS A 81 26.48 4.39 -12.78
N LEU A 82 25.73 3.40 -13.22
CA LEU A 82 26.23 2.56 -14.31
C LEU A 82 26.26 3.32 -15.62
N SER A 83 25.27 4.17 -15.84
CA SER A 83 25.25 5.00 -17.04
C SER A 83 26.44 5.94 -17.07
N ASP A 84 26.79 6.53 -15.92
CA ASP A 84 27.95 7.40 -15.85
C ASP A 84 29.25 6.66 -16.14
N GLU A 85 29.37 5.46 -15.60
CA GLU A 85 30.57 4.68 -15.80
C GLU A 85 30.72 4.27 -17.26
N LEU A 86 29.64 3.86 -17.88
CA LEU A 86 29.68 3.39 -19.26
C LEU A 86 29.57 4.52 -20.26
N GLU A 87 29.14 5.69 -19.80
CA GLU A 87 28.93 6.85 -20.67
C GLU A 87 27.99 6.55 -21.82
N ARG A 88 26.98 5.74 -21.54
CA ARG A 88 25.95 5.40 -22.52
C ARG A 88 24.75 4.82 -21.79
N LYS A 89 23.69 4.59 -22.54
CA LYS A 89 22.52 3.97 -21.95
C LYS A 89 22.82 2.56 -21.51
N VAL A 90 22.19 2.15 -20.44
CA VAL A 90 22.39 0.85 -19.82
C VAL A 90 21.30 -0.11 -20.30
N SER A 91 21.68 -1.31 -20.66
CA SER A 91 20.69 -2.33 -21.02
C SER A 91 20.13 -2.97 -19.75
N LEU A 92 18.99 -3.64 -19.90
CA LEU A 92 18.39 -4.33 -18.76
C LEU A 92 19.30 -5.42 -18.24
N GLU A 93 19.98 -6.11 -19.13
CA GLU A 93 20.88 -7.18 -18.71
C GLU A 93 22.06 -6.63 -17.91
N GLU A 94 22.62 -5.53 -18.37
CA GLU A 94 23.72 -4.90 -17.65
C GLU A 94 23.27 -4.44 -16.28
N LEU A 95 22.08 -3.85 -16.20
CA LEU A 95 21.56 -3.38 -14.95
C LEU A 95 21.25 -4.55 -14.02
N SER A 96 20.72 -5.63 -14.58
CA SER A 96 20.45 -6.82 -13.80
C SER A 96 21.69 -7.34 -13.10
N MET A 97 22.79 -7.36 -13.83
CA MET A 97 24.05 -7.83 -13.25
C MET A 97 24.59 -6.86 -12.22
N PHE A 98 24.50 -5.57 -12.51
CA PHE A 98 25.03 -4.56 -11.59
C PHE A 98 24.25 -4.52 -10.29
N MET A 99 22.93 -4.63 -10.37
CA MET A 99 22.06 -4.52 -9.19
C MET A 99 21.83 -5.87 -8.51
N ASP A 100 22.26 -6.95 -9.15
CA ASP A 100 22.01 -8.31 -8.63
C ASP A 100 20.51 -8.53 -8.48
N MET A 101 19.74 -8.14 -9.48
CA MET A 101 18.30 -8.29 -9.51
C MET A 101 17.88 -8.95 -10.81
N PRO A 102 16.84 -9.79 -10.79
CA PRO A 102 16.34 -10.37 -12.03
C PRO A 102 15.82 -9.28 -12.97
N VAL A 103 15.98 -9.52 -14.28
CA VAL A 103 15.51 -8.57 -15.27
C VAL A 103 14.02 -8.30 -15.10
N GLU A 104 13.25 -9.34 -14.80
CA GLU A 104 11.81 -9.20 -14.64
C GLU A 104 11.46 -8.25 -13.52
N GLU A 105 12.20 -8.31 -12.41
CA GLU A 105 11.93 -7.43 -11.31
C GLU A 105 12.25 -5.99 -11.68
N ILE A 106 13.33 -5.77 -12.42
CA ILE A 106 13.69 -4.44 -12.86
C ILE A 106 12.62 -3.90 -13.79
N GLU A 107 12.13 -4.72 -14.71
CA GLU A 107 11.07 -4.30 -15.61
C GLU A 107 9.81 -3.91 -14.85
N ASP A 108 9.46 -4.71 -13.85
CA ASP A 108 8.27 -4.42 -13.05
C ASP A 108 8.41 -3.11 -12.31
N LEU A 109 9.57 -2.85 -11.73
CA LEU A 109 9.80 -1.60 -11.01
C LEU A 109 9.73 -0.40 -11.95
N LEU A 110 10.30 -0.53 -13.14
CA LEU A 110 10.25 0.57 -14.10
C LEU A 110 8.83 0.83 -14.56
N LYS A 111 8.05 -0.22 -14.73
CA LYS A 111 6.67 -0.08 -15.12
C LYS A 111 5.86 0.63 -14.03
N LEU A 112 6.09 0.25 -12.78
CA LEU A 112 5.40 0.89 -11.68
C LEU A 112 5.77 2.36 -11.57
N ALA A 113 7.04 2.68 -11.80
CA ALA A 113 7.47 4.07 -11.77
C ALA A 113 6.77 4.88 -12.85
N GLY A 114 6.63 4.29 -14.03
CA GLY A 114 5.92 4.97 -15.11
C GLY A 114 4.47 5.20 -14.78
N GLU A 115 3.82 4.20 -14.19
CA GLU A 115 2.44 4.35 -13.80
C GLU A 115 2.30 5.35 -12.67
N GLY A 116 3.27 5.37 -11.76
CA GLY A 116 3.21 6.27 -10.63
C GLY A 116 3.32 7.72 -11.02
N THR A 117 4.04 8.02 -12.11
CA THR A 117 4.15 9.39 -12.56
C THR A 117 2.91 9.83 -13.33
N GLY A 118 2.11 8.89 -13.73
CA GLY A 118 0.83 9.24 -14.32
C GLY A 118 0.89 9.64 -15.76
N ASP A 119 1.73 10.57 -16.09
CA ASP A 119 1.75 11.02 -17.45
C ASP A 119 2.92 10.50 -18.19
N SER A 120 3.74 9.75 -17.59
CA SER A 120 4.85 9.24 -18.33
C SER A 120 4.40 8.37 -19.47
N GLY A 121 3.27 7.81 -19.35
CA GLY A 121 2.76 7.04 -20.46
C GLY A 121 2.63 7.87 -21.69
N ASP A 122 2.35 9.12 -21.51
CA ASP A 122 2.25 9.91 -22.66
C ASP A 122 3.53 10.05 -23.35
N ASN A 123 4.57 10.16 -22.58
CA ASN A 123 5.82 10.33 -23.24
C ASN A 123 6.13 9.20 -24.09
N THR A 124 5.66 8.06 -23.73
CA THR A 124 6.04 6.96 -24.52
C THR A 124 5.41 6.99 -25.84
N GLU A 125 4.25 7.59 -25.92
CA GLU A 125 3.66 7.45 -27.16
C GLU A 125 4.38 8.18 -28.13
N GLU A 126 4.98 9.26 -27.77
CA GLU A 126 5.65 9.84 -28.82
C GLU A 126 6.79 9.11 -29.23
N GLY A 127 7.17 8.20 -28.48
CA GLY A 127 8.28 7.35 -28.91
C GLY A 127 7.97 6.64 -30.20
#